data_a53b15a856d95a5df86578d09b928248
#
_entry.id   a53b15a856d95a5df86578d09b928248
#
_cell.length_a   1.000
_cell.length_b   1.000
_cell.length_c   1.000
_cell.angle_alpha   90.00
_cell.angle_beta   90.00
_cell.angle_gamma   90.00
#
_symmetry.space_group_name_H-M   'P 1'
#
loop_
_entity.id
_entity.type
_entity.pdbx_description
1 polymer ?
#
loop_
_entity_poly.entity_id
_entity_poly.type
_entity_poly.pdbx_seq_one_letter_code
_entity_poly.pdbx_strand_id
1 'polypeptide(L)'
;CLLQIGGSDQWGNIVNGVELIKRYSSNESFGLTTPLITLASGAKMGKTESGAIWLDKNLLSPYEYWQFWRNVDDRDLVKFLKIFTDISIDEIKSKKKW
;
A
#
# COMPACT_ATOMS: atom_id res chain seq x y z
N CYS A 1 -9.06 -9.34 19.18
CA CYS A 1 -9.03 -8.45 18.02
C CYS A 1 -10.43 -8.42 17.38
N LEU A 2 -10.98 -7.23 17.19
CA LEU A 2 -12.30 -7.07 16.57
C LEU A 2 -12.21 -6.95 15.05
N LEU A 3 -11.21 -6.24 14.54
CA LEU A 3 -10.98 -6.00 13.12
C LEU A 3 -9.51 -6.21 12.77
N GLN A 4 -9.25 -7.06 11.78
CA GLN A 4 -7.93 -7.24 11.19
C GLN A 4 -7.90 -6.63 9.79
N ILE A 5 -6.90 -5.80 9.52
CA ILE A 5 -6.69 -5.16 8.22
C ILE A 5 -5.40 -5.68 7.60
N GLY A 6 -5.41 -5.89 6.29
CA GLY A 6 -4.22 -6.31 5.56
C GLY A 6 -4.34 -6.08 4.05
N GLY A 7 -3.30 -6.45 3.33
CA GLY A 7 -3.36 -6.50 1.87
C GLY A 7 -4.22 -7.67 1.38
N SER A 8 -4.67 -7.61 0.13
CA SER A 8 -5.50 -8.65 -0.47
C SER A 8 -4.84 -10.04 -0.48
N ASP A 9 -3.52 -10.11 -0.45
CA ASP A 9 -2.75 -11.35 -0.35
C ASP A 9 -2.83 -12.01 1.04
N GLN A 10 -3.32 -11.30 2.06
CA GLN A 10 -3.50 -11.77 3.43
C GLN A 10 -4.92 -12.26 3.73
N TRP A 11 -5.81 -12.27 2.74
CA TRP A 11 -7.23 -12.63 2.95
C TRP A 11 -7.40 -14.00 3.60
N GLY A 12 -6.71 -15.04 3.09
CA GLY A 12 -6.77 -16.39 3.65
C GLY A 12 -6.36 -16.44 5.13
N ASN A 13 -5.30 -15.75 5.50
CA ASN A 13 -4.82 -15.69 6.88
C ASN A 13 -5.83 -14.96 7.79
N ILE A 14 -6.41 -13.87 7.30
CA ILE A 14 -7.40 -13.07 8.05
C ILE A 14 -8.67 -13.87 8.28
N VAL A 15 -9.19 -14.56 7.25
CA VAL A 15 -10.40 -15.41 7.37
C VAL A 15 -10.19 -16.54 8.35
N ASN A 16 -9.03 -17.19 8.36
CA ASN A 16 -8.71 -18.21 9.35
C ASN A 16 -8.76 -17.66 10.78
N GLY A 17 -8.28 -16.45 11.01
CA GLY A 17 -8.38 -15.78 12.31
C GLY A 17 -9.82 -15.48 12.72
N VAL A 18 -10.64 -14.99 11.79
CA VAL A 18 -12.09 -14.72 12.01
C VAL A 18 -12.81 -16.00 12.41
N GLU A 19 -12.61 -17.10 11.68
CA GLU A 19 -13.21 -18.40 11.97
C GLU A 19 -12.74 -18.98 13.31
N LEU A 20 -11.46 -18.84 13.63
CA LEU A 20 -10.90 -19.29 14.90
C LEU A 20 -11.53 -18.55 16.09
N ILE A 21 -11.65 -17.24 16.02
CA ILE A 21 -12.27 -16.42 17.07
C ILE A 21 -13.73 -16.84 17.28
N LYS A 22 -14.48 -17.02 16.20
CA LYS A 22 -15.87 -17.45 16.25
C LYS A 22 -16.04 -18.81 16.94
N ARG A 23 -15.17 -19.77 16.61
CA ARG A 23 -15.22 -21.13 17.17
C ARG A 23 -14.75 -21.19 18.62
N TYR A 24 -13.75 -20.40 18.98
CA TYR A 24 -13.12 -20.48 20.28
C TYR A 24 -13.84 -19.63 21.35
N SER A 25 -14.34 -18.47 20.99
CA SER A 25 -14.94 -17.53 21.95
C SER A 25 -16.40 -17.17 21.65
N SER A 26 -16.98 -17.69 20.57
CA SER A 26 -18.32 -17.32 20.08
C SER A 26 -18.52 -15.83 19.81
N ASN A 27 -17.42 -15.08 19.72
CA ASN A 27 -17.44 -13.66 19.39
C ASN A 27 -17.40 -13.46 17.88
N GLU A 28 -17.93 -12.34 17.42
CA GLU A 28 -17.83 -11.90 16.05
C GLU A 28 -16.58 -11.03 15.86
N SER A 29 -15.88 -11.25 14.74
CA SER A 29 -14.75 -10.42 14.32
C SER A 29 -14.80 -10.21 12.81
N PHE A 30 -14.06 -9.21 12.33
CA PHE A 30 -14.14 -8.75 10.95
C PHE A 30 -12.76 -8.71 10.31
N GLY A 31 -12.73 -8.92 9.00
CA GLY A 31 -11.54 -8.74 8.16
C GLY A 31 -11.78 -7.69 7.09
N LEU A 32 -10.79 -6.85 6.85
CA LEU A 32 -10.79 -5.86 5.77
C LEU A 32 -9.49 -5.98 5.00
N THR A 33 -9.57 -6.11 3.69
CA THR A 33 -8.39 -6.08 2.83
C THR A 33 -8.44 -4.93 1.84
N THR A 34 -7.26 -4.42 1.50
CA THR A 34 -7.07 -3.42 0.45
C THR A 34 -6.26 -4.02 -0.69
N PRO A 35 -6.42 -3.52 -1.93
CA PRO A 35 -5.54 -3.89 -3.02
C PRO A 35 -4.07 -3.64 -2.68
N LEU A 36 -3.17 -4.49 -3.18
CA LEU A 36 -1.73 -4.27 -3.01
C LEU A 36 -1.26 -3.07 -3.81
N ILE A 37 -0.30 -2.32 -3.24
CA ILE A 37 0.40 -1.28 -3.96
C ILE A 37 1.44 -1.94 -4.87
N THR A 38 1.21 -1.87 -6.18
CA THR A 38 2.08 -2.42 -7.20
C THR A 38 2.59 -1.33 -8.13
N LEU A 39 3.78 -1.54 -8.69
CA LEU A 39 4.32 -0.70 -9.77
C LEU A 39 3.67 -1.07 -11.11
N ALA A 40 3.75 -0.17 -12.09
CA ALA A 40 3.26 -0.43 -13.47
C ALA A 40 3.90 -1.67 -14.11
N SER A 41 5.11 -2.05 -13.66
CA SER A 41 5.77 -3.31 -14.05
C SER A 41 5.14 -4.57 -13.47
N GLY A 42 4.15 -4.46 -12.58
CA GLY A 42 3.54 -5.57 -11.84
C GLY A 42 4.29 -5.97 -10.56
N ALA A 43 5.45 -5.40 -10.30
CA ALA A 43 6.22 -5.68 -9.09
C ALA A 43 5.53 -5.08 -7.85
N LYS A 44 5.56 -5.80 -6.72
CA LYS A 44 5.09 -5.29 -5.43
C LYS A 44 6.07 -4.23 -4.92
N MET A 45 5.55 -3.06 -4.55
CA MET A 45 6.36 -2.00 -3.97
C MET A 45 6.94 -2.43 -2.61
N GLY A 46 8.26 -2.26 -2.43
CA GLY A 46 8.93 -2.46 -1.16
C GLY A 46 9.31 -3.90 -0.79
N LYS A 47 9.11 -4.90 -1.67
CA LYS A 47 9.43 -6.31 -1.39
C LYS A 47 10.71 -6.86 -2.03
N THR A 48 11.45 -6.07 -2.80
CA THR A 48 12.71 -6.50 -3.39
C THR A 48 13.88 -6.03 -2.53
N GLU A 49 14.92 -6.86 -2.38
CA GLU A 49 16.13 -6.50 -1.62
C GLU A 49 16.77 -5.19 -2.10
N SER A 50 16.64 -4.88 -3.40
CA SER A 50 17.15 -3.65 -4.01
C SER A 50 16.10 -2.52 -4.15
N GLY A 51 14.85 -2.74 -3.76
CA GLY A 51 13.72 -1.84 -4.03
C GLY A 51 12.94 -1.38 -2.80
N ALA A 52 13.44 -1.64 -1.60
CA ALA A 52 12.82 -1.14 -0.39
C ALA A 52 13.03 0.37 -0.27
N ILE A 53 11.94 1.12 -0.12
CA ILE A 53 11.98 2.56 0.06
C ILE A 53 11.85 2.83 1.55
N TRP A 54 13.00 2.98 2.19
CA TRP A 54 13.06 3.21 3.61
C TRP A 54 12.69 4.65 3.96
N LEU A 55 11.94 4.80 5.05
CA LEU A 55 11.64 6.10 5.63
C LEU A 55 12.72 6.57 6.62
N ASP A 56 13.58 5.65 7.04
CA ASP A 56 14.74 5.97 7.90
C ASP A 56 15.88 6.52 7.04
N LYS A 57 16.31 7.74 7.35
CA LYS A 57 17.39 8.45 6.65
C LYS A 57 18.76 7.75 6.70
N ASN A 58 18.95 6.83 7.66
CA ASN A 58 20.19 6.05 7.78
C ASN A 58 20.19 4.85 6.83
N LEU A 59 19.03 4.40 6.37
CA LEU A 59 18.85 3.29 5.44
C LEU A 59 18.66 3.76 3.99
N LEU A 60 18.02 4.91 3.81
CA LEU A 60 17.86 5.58 2.52
C LEU A 60 17.99 7.09 2.73
N SER A 61 18.95 7.72 2.07
CA SER A 61 19.14 9.16 2.22
C SER A 61 17.92 9.96 1.73
N PRO A 62 17.65 11.16 2.29
CA PRO A 62 16.58 12.02 1.80
C PRO A 62 16.66 12.33 0.30
N TYR A 63 17.86 12.42 -0.24
CA TYR A 63 18.08 12.63 -1.68
C TYR A 63 17.64 11.42 -2.49
N GLU A 64 18.02 10.20 -2.10
CA GLU A 64 17.61 8.98 -2.77
C GLU A 64 16.10 8.73 -2.66
N TYR A 65 15.50 9.03 -1.50
CA TYR A 65 14.06 9.00 -1.30
C TYR A 65 13.33 9.96 -2.26
N TRP A 66 13.82 11.20 -2.38
CA TRP A 66 13.28 12.17 -3.33
C TRP A 66 13.47 11.73 -4.78
N GLN A 67 14.65 11.19 -5.15
CA GLN A 67 14.91 10.66 -6.48
C GLN A 67 13.99 9.52 -6.84
N PHE A 68 13.66 8.65 -5.90
CA PHE A 68 12.69 7.57 -6.16
C PHE A 68 11.34 8.14 -6.61
N TRP A 69 10.79 9.10 -5.89
CA TRP A 69 9.50 9.70 -6.24
C TRP A 69 9.54 10.50 -7.54
N ARG A 70 10.66 11.15 -7.81
CA ARG A 70 10.86 11.89 -9.07
C ARG A 70 10.90 10.96 -10.29
N ASN A 71 11.40 9.74 -10.15
CA ASN A 71 11.58 8.77 -11.22
C ASN A 71 10.45 7.73 -11.31
N VAL A 72 9.35 7.94 -10.60
CA VAL A 72 8.16 7.09 -10.68
C VAL A 72 7.62 7.11 -12.12
N ASP A 73 7.20 5.94 -12.61
CA ASP A 73 6.55 5.81 -13.93
C ASP A 73 5.27 6.66 -13.98
N ASP A 74 5.08 7.38 -15.07
CA ASP A 74 3.91 8.26 -15.26
C ASP A 74 2.57 7.51 -15.12
N ARG A 75 2.57 6.21 -15.45
CA ARG A 75 1.40 5.33 -15.28
C ARG A 75 1.01 5.14 -13.81
N ASP A 76 1.97 5.23 -12.90
CA ASP A 76 1.76 5.08 -11.45
C ASP A 76 1.50 6.42 -10.75
N LEU A 77 1.84 7.54 -11.39
CA LEU A 77 1.78 8.87 -10.80
C LEU A 77 0.44 9.20 -10.17
N VAL A 78 -0.64 9.01 -10.92
CA VAL A 78 -2.01 9.32 -10.44
C VAL A 78 -2.41 8.45 -9.25
N LYS A 79 -2.02 7.17 -9.27
CA LYS A 79 -2.27 6.23 -8.18
C LYS A 79 -1.54 6.67 -6.91
N PHE A 80 -0.27 7.00 -7.03
CA PHE A 80 0.55 7.40 -5.88
C PHE A 80 0.15 8.77 -5.32
N LEU A 81 -0.22 9.73 -6.17
CA LEU A 81 -0.76 11.00 -5.70
C LEU A 81 -2.02 10.83 -4.87
N LYS A 82 -2.92 9.92 -5.26
CA LYS A 82 -4.14 9.62 -4.49
C LYS A 82 -3.89 8.94 -3.15
N ILE A 83 -2.83 8.13 -3.05
CA ILE A 83 -2.53 7.34 -1.85
C ILE A 83 -1.66 8.13 -0.87
N PHE A 84 -0.67 8.87 -1.37
CA PHE A 84 0.39 9.44 -0.56
C PHE A 84 0.31 10.96 -0.39
N THR A 85 -0.72 11.62 -0.94
CA THR A 85 -0.88 13.08 -0.81
C THR A 85 -2.31 13.46 -0.44
N ASP A 86 -2.46 14.66 0.11
CA ASP A 86 -3.77 15.27 0.41
C ASP A 86 -4.31 16.11 -0.75
N ILE A 87 -3.74 15.98 -1.95
CA ILE A 87 -4.19 16.68 -3.16
C ILE A 87 -5.59 16.21 -3.53
N SER A 88 -6.50 17.14 -3.82
CA SER A 88 -7.85 16.79 -4.22
C SER A 88 -7.89 15.97 -5.51
N ILE A 89 -8.89 15.10 -5.64
CA ILE A 89 -9.04 14.25 -6.84
C ILE A 89 -9.21 15.09 -8.10
N ASP A 90 -9.88 16.25 -8.01
CA ASP A 90 -10.10 17.13 -9.15
C ASP A 90 -8.80 17.81 -9.60
N GLU A 91 -7.97 18.20 -8.66
CA GLU A 91 -6.63 18.73 -8.96
C GLU A 91 -5.72 17.66 -9.59
N ILE A 92 -5.73 16.42 -9.10
CA ILE A 92 -5.00 15.31 -9.70
C ILE A 92 -5.45 15.04 -11.13
N LYS A 93 -6.76 15.08 -11.40
CA LYS A 93 -7.30 14.92 -12.76
C LYS A 93 -6.88 16.04 -13.71
N SER A 94 -6.80 17.26 -13.21
CA SER A 94 -6.35 18.40 -14.02
C SER A 94 -4.88 18.29 -14.42
N LYS A 95 -4.04 17.73 -13.55
CA LYS A 95 -2.61 17.49 -13.81
C LYS A 95 -2.33 16.31 -14.76
N LYS A 96 -3.31 15.46 -15.01
CA LYS A 96 -3.19 14.34 -15.97
C LYS A 96 -3.11 14.78 -17.44
N LYS A 97 -3.28 16.05 -17.73
CA LYS A 97 -3.24 16.62 -19.10
C LYS A 97 -1.85 17.07 -19.58
N TRP A 98 -0.78 16.62 -18.93
CA TRP A 98 0.60 16.92 -19.33
C TRP A 98 1.22 15.74 -20.07
#